data_62785a0a67b16d8b4a0cff08cf899724
#
_entry.id   62785a0a67b16d8b4a0cff08cf899724
#
_cell.length_a   1.000
_cell.length_b   1.000
_cell.length_c   1.000
_cell.angle_alpha   90.00
_cell.angle_beta   90.00
_cell.angle_gamma   90.00
#
_symmetry.space_group_name_H-M   'P 1'
#
loop_
_entity.id
_entity.type
_entity.pdbx_description
1 polymer ?
#
loop_
_entity_poly.entity_id
_entity_poly.type
_entity_poly.pdbx_seq_one_letter_code
_entity_poly.pdbx_strand_id
1 'polypeptide(L)'
;MKLNTLSCLLLLFLLVSQAVKGDEEFVVEDIQVKGLQRISVGTVYNYLPVNVGEKFSLDNVAPAIKALFKTGFFKDISLEREGSTLIVNVVERPSIAKIIFEGNKDLSKDDLTKALKKIGLAEGKVFDQQVLDKVEQELSRQYFSHGKYGLKITTEVSNLTRNRVGIHIKISEGRVAKIKQINVVGNTVFDDKTLLRNLELNTSNLLSFYTKDDQYSKQKLQADLESLRSYYLDRG
;
A
#
# COMPACT_ATOMS: atom_id res chain seq x y z
N MET A 1 56.25 -29.08 -48.79
CA MET A 1 56.00 -29.06 -47.33
C MET A 1 54.76 -28.21 -47.07
N LYS A 2 53.55 -28.80 -46.96
CA LYS A 2 52.28 -28.11 -46.70
C LYS A 2 52.09 -28.07 -45.19
N LEU A 3 52.30 -26.94 -44.55
CA LEU A 3 52.10 -26.75 -43.14
C LEU A 3 50.58 -26.59 -42.91
N ASN A 4 50.02 -27.47 -42.11
CA ASN A 4 48.56 -27.59 -41.91
C ASN A 4 47.96 -26.33 -41.30
N THR A 5 47.12 -25.65 -42.07
CA THR A 5 46.28 -24.52 -41.62
C THR A 5 45.33 -24.88 -40.47
N LEU A 6 45.11 -26.16 -40.24
CA LEU A 6 44.30 -26.69 -39.17
C LEU A 6 44.92 -26.55 -37.77
N SER A 7 46.29 -26.61 -37.69
CA SER A 7 47.00 -26.45 -36.42
C SER A 7 47.05 -25.00 -35.92
N CYS A 8 46.98 -24.00 -36.82
CA CYS A 8 46.94 -22.59 -36.45
C CYS A 8 45.59 -22.16 -35.93
N LEU A 9 44.49 -22.77 -36.42
CA LEU A 9 43.11 -22.51 -35.95
C LEU A 9 42.84 -23.05 -34.54
N LEU A 10 43.50 -24.19 -34.18
CA LEU A 10 43.36 -24.78 -32.85
C LEU A 10 44.12 -24.01 -31.77
N LEU A 11 45.25 -23.35 -32.14
CA LEU A 11 45.99 -22.48 -31.22
C LEU A 11 45.31 -21.12 -30.98
N LEU A 12 44.53 -20.64 -31.95
CA LEU A 12 43.77 -19.36 -31.79
C LEU A 12 42.53 -19.54 -30.89
N PHE A 13 41.98 -20.76 -30.81
CA PHE A 13 40.82 -21.06 -29.95
C PHE A 13 41.20 -21.24 -28.46
N LEU A 14 42.50 -21.55 -28.18
CA LEU A 14 43.00 -21.72 -26.80
C LEU A 14 43.36 -20.40 -26.10
N LEU A 15 43.38 -19.27 -26.83
CA LEU A 15 43.72 -17.95 -26.27
C LEU A 15 42.50 -17.10 -25.87
N VAL A 16 41.28 -17.54 -26.12
CA VAL A 16 40.02 -16.83 -25.73
C VAL A 16 39.45 -17.35 -24.43
N SER A 17 40.05 -18.35 -23.77
CA SER A 17 39.73 -18.75 -22.40
C SER A 17 40.40 -17.79 -21.38
N GLN A 18 40.29 -16.52 -21.57
CA GLN A 18 40.52 -15.55 -20.50
C GLN A 18 39.27 -15.52 -19.60
N ALA A 19 39.34 -16.40 -18.60
CA ALA A 19 38.83 -16.21 -17.26
C ALA A 19 37.73 -15.13 -17.15
N VAL A 20 36.48 -15.55 -17.11
CA VAL A 20 35.53 -14.93 -16.20
C VAL A 20 36.23 -14.99 -14.83
N LYS A 21 36.92 -13.91 -14.45
CA LYS A 21 37.38 -13.71 -13.08
C LYS A 21 36.12 -13.54 -12.25
N GLY A 22 35.74 -14.65 -11.62
CA GLY A 22 34.78 -14.64 -10.55
C GLY A 22 35.28 -13.75 -9.43
N ASP A 23 34.35 -13.11 -8.79
CA ASP A 23 34.36 -12.58 -7.42
C ASP A 23 35.73 -12.10 -6.90
N GLU A 24 36.14 -10.89 -7.28
CA GLU A 24 37.19 -10.24 -6.53
C GLU A 24 36.61 -9.69 -5.24
N GLU A 25 36.73 -10.48 -4.16
CA GLU A 25 36.60 -9.99 -2.80
C GLU A 25 37.57 -8.83 -2.59
N PHE A 26 37.14 -7.72 -1.99
CA PHE A 26 38.00 -6.59 -1.66
C PHE A 26 37.74 -6.11 -0.23
N VAL A 27 38.75 -5.50 0.37
CA VAL A 27 38.59 -4.85 1.67
C VAL A 27 38.04 -3.44 1.45
N VAL A 28 36.95 -3.13 2.12
CA VAL A 28 36.31 -1.81 2.04
C VAL A 28 37.13 -0.81 2.85
N GLU A 29 37.81 0.13 2.20
CA GLU A 29 38.58 1.18 2.88
C GLU A 29 37.72 2.44 3.12
N ASP A 30 36.68 2.65 2.29
CA ASP A 30 35.76 3.78 2.41
C ASP A 30 34.38 3.38 1.91
N ILE A 31 33.34 4.03 2.46
CA ILE A 31 31.94 3.86 2.03
C ILE A 31 31.37 5.23 1.71
N GLN A 32 31.00 5.44 0.46
CA GLN A 32 30.37 6.68 -0.01
C GLN A 32 28.91 6.46 -0.32
N VAL A 33 28.03 7.31 0.20
CA VAL A 33 26.59 7.27 -0.07
C VAL A 33 26.22 8.46 -0.95
N LYS A 34 25.64 8.18 -2.12
CA LYS A 34 25.18 9.18 -3.08
C LYS A 34 23.66 9.15 -3.23
N GLY A 35 23.05 10.32 -3.50
CA GLY A 35 21.61 10.44 -3.76
C GLY A 35 20.74 10.74 -2.54
N LEU A 36 21.34 10.90 -1.35
CA LEU A 36 20.62 11.29 -0.13
C LEU A 36 20.12 12.75 -0.24
N GLN A 37 18.91 13.00 0.27
CA GLN A 37 18.27 14.31 0.31
C GLN A 37 17.80 14.70 1.72
N ARG A 38 17.17 13.76 2.43
CA ARG A 38 16.59 13.95 3.77
C ARG A 38 17.12 12.96 4.79
N ILE A 39 17.48 11.77 4.33
CA ILE A 39 18.01 10.71 5.19
C ILE A 39 19.48 11.01 5.47
N SER A 40 19.91 10.85 6.72
CA SER A 40 21.32 11.02 7.08
C SER A 40 22.17 9.85 6.57
N VAL A 41 23.43 10.12 6.23
CA VAL A 41 24.38 9.08 5.84
C VAL A 41 24.53 8.03 6.95
N GLY A 42 24.52 8.45 8.23
CA GLY A 42 24.59 7.56 9.39
C GLY A 42 23.42 6.57 9.45
N THR A 43 22.23 6.96 8.94
CA THR A 43 21.11 6.02 8.82
C THR A 43 21.44 4.89 7.84
N VAL A 44 22.06 5.21 6.69
CA VAL A 44 22.47 4.19 5.72
C VAL A 44 23.50 3.25 6.34
N TYR A 45 24.50 3.77 7.02
CA TYR A 45 25.55 2.96 7.67
C TYR A 45 24.97 2.01 8.72
N ASN A 46 23.99 2.44 9.50
CA ASN A 46 23.37 1.59 10.53
C ASN A 46 22.63 0.37 9.96
N TYR A 47 22.18 0.45 8.70
CA TYR A 47 21.46 -0.65 8.04
C TYR A 47 22.30 -1.41 7.03
N LEU A 48 23.45 -0.89 6.65
CA LEU A 48 24.37 -1.55 5.72
C LEU A 48 25.13 -2.67 6.46
N PRO A 49 25.02 -3.94 6.01
CA PRO A 49 25.65 -5.07 6.72
C PRO A 49 27.14 -5.22 6.34
N VAL A 50 27.86 -4.13 6.25
CA VAL A 50 29.30 -4.06 6.01
C VAL A 50 29.88 -2.78 6.59
N ASN A 51 31.09 -2.88 7.16
CA ASN A 51 31.83 -1.75 7.72
C ASN A 51 33.15 -1.54 7.00
N VAL A 52 33.73 -0.36 7.18
CA VAL A 52 35.10 -0.08 6.74
C VAL A 52 36.06 -1.06 7.44
N GLY A 53 36.99 -1.64 6.67
CA GLY A 53 37.91 -2.69 7.11
C GLY A 53 37.43 -4.12 6.88
N GLU A 54 36.15 -4.32 6.54
CA GLU A 54 35.61 -5.64 6.24
C GLU A 54 35.74 -6.02 4.77
N LYS A 55 35.69 -7.32 4.51
CA LYS A 55 35.71 -7.86 3.15
C LYS A 55 34.32 -7.80 2.54
N PHE A 56 34.25 -7.43 1.26
CA PHE A 56 33.03 -7.34 0.47
C PHE A 56 33.19 -8.10 -0.84
N SER A 57 32.20 -8.90 -1.18
CA SER A 57 32.15 -9.70 -2.39
C SER A 57 30.77 -9.57 -3.06
N LEU A 58 30.57 -10.17 -4.23
CA LEU A 58 29.28 -10.22 -4.91
C LEU A 58 28.19 -10.87 -4.06
N ASP A 59 28.54 -11.85 -3.22
CA ASP A 59 27.60 -12.51 -2.31
C ASP A 59 27.00 -11.56 -1.26
N ASN A 60 27.71 -10.47 -0.92
CA ASN A 60 27.26 -9.47 0.03
C ASN A 60 26.32 -8.43 -0.59
N VAL A 61 26.31 -8.26 -1.92
CA VAL A 61 25.53 -7.23 -2.62
C VAL A 61 24.05 -7.39 -2.39
N ALA A 62 23.50 -8.58 -2.65
CA ALA A 62 22.06 -8.80 -2.49
C ALA A 62 21.57 -8.67 -1.03
N PRO A 63 22.28 -9.20 -0.01
CA PRO A 63 21.97 -8.94 1.39
C PRO A 63 22.00 -7.45 1.76
N ALA A 64 23.01 -6.70 1.29
CA ALA A 64 23.14 -5.27 1.57
C ALA A 64 22.00 -4.45 0.97
N ILE A 65 21.68 -4.67 -0.30
CA ILE A 65 20.55 -4.03 -0.97
C ILE A 65 19.25 -4.39 -0.24
N LYS A 66 19.02 -5.65 0.11
CA LYS A 66 17.84 -6.10 0.81
C LYS A 66 17.69 -5.47 2.21
N ALA A 67 18.79 -5.31 2.93
CA ALA A 67 18.79 -4.66 4.25
C ALA A 67 18.35 -3.20 4.14
N LEU A 68 18.88 -2.46 3.17
CA LEU A 68 18.50 -1.07 2.92
C LEU A 68 17.06 -0.94 2.42
N PHE A 69 16.59 -1.82 1.51
CA PHE A 69 15.20 -1.80 1.05
C PHE A 69 14.18 -2.08 2.17
N LYS A 70 14.53 -2.93 3.14
CA LYS A 70 13.67 -3.23 4.30
C LYS A 70 13.37 -2.01 5.16
N THR A 71 14.20 -0.96 5.10
CA THR A 71 13.95 0.30 5.82
C THR A 71 12.73 1.04 5.29
N GLY A 72 12.32 0.79 4.05
CA GLY A 72 11.25 1.49 3.34
C GLY A 72 11.60 2.92 2.90
N PHE A 73 12.84 3.39 3.15
CA PHE A 73 13.24 4.77 2.83
C PHE A 73 13.57 4.98 1.36
N PHE A 74 13.96 3.93 0.64
CA PHE A 74 14.51 4.01 -0.69
C PHE A 74 13.59 3.42 -1.75
N LYS A 75 13.53 4.10 -2.89
CA LYS A 75 12.84 3.64 -4.09
C LYS A 75 13.75 2.77 -4.94
N ASP A 76 15.04 3.11 -4.95
CA ASP A 76 16.09 2.42 -5.71
C ASP A 76 17.40 2.43 -4.95
N ILE A 77 18.20 1.36 -5.12
CA ILE A 77 19.48 1.17 -4.46
C ILE A 77 20.39 0.42 -5.42
N SER A 78 21.58 0.95 -5.68
CA SER A 78 22.65 0.23 -6.37
C SER A 78 23.97 0.35 -5.60
N LEU A 79 24.78 -0.69 -5.71
CA LEU A 79 26.13 -0.74 -5.14
C LEU A 79 27.14 -0.79 -6.28
N GLU A 80 28.16 0.04 -6.18
CA GLU A 80 29.27 0.12 -7.13
C GLU A 80 30.58 0.04 -6.38
N ARG A 81 31.63 -0.43 -7.05
CA ARG A 81 32.99 -0.46 -6.53
C ARG A 81 33.85 0.50 -7.31
N GLU A 82 34.57 1.36 -6.61
CA GLU A 82 35.62 2.21 -7.18
C GLU A 82 36.91 2.01 -6.36
N GLY A 83 37.83 1.17 -6.90
CA GLY A 83 39.02 0.75 -6.15
C GLY A 83 38.65 -0.02 -4.87
N SER A 84 39.04 0.51 -3.71
CA SER A 84 38.67 -0.02 -2.38
C SER A 84 37.48 0.71 -1.76
N THR A 85 36.81 1.59 -2.50
CA THR A 85 35.62 2.32 -2.03
C THR A 85 34.33 1.61 -2.46
N LEU A 86 33.43 1.38 -1.51
CA LEU A 86 32.07 0.94 -1.78
C LEU A 86 31.16 2.17 -1.96
N ILE A 87 30.60 2.33 -3.15
CA ILE A 87 29.66 3.42 -3.45
C ILE A 87 28.24 2.87 -3.34
N VAL A 88 27.44 3.46 -2.46
CA VAL A 88 26.02 3.15 -2.26
C VAL A 88 25.20 4.26 -2.89
N ASN A 89 24.66 4.02 -4.09
CA ASN A 89 23.76 4.96 -4.74
C ASN A 89 22.33 4.67 -4.29
N VAL A 90 21.61 5.68 -3.83
CA VAL A 90 20.23 5.55 -3.36
C VAL A 90 19.33 6.60 -3.99
N VAL A 91 18.07 6.22 -4.21
CA VAL A 91 16.99 7.13 -4.54
C VAL A 91 15.98 7.11 -3.40
N GLU A 92 15.90 8.21 -2.64
CA GLU A 92 14.98 8.29 -1.52
C GLU A 92 13.51 8.34 -1.98
N ARG A 93 12.63 7.63 -1.27
CA ARG A 93 11.18 7.84 -1.38
C ARG A 93 10.81 9.20 -0.80
N PRO A 94 9.91 9.97 -1.43
CA PRO A 94 9.45 11.23 -0.88
C PRO A 94 8.68 11.02 0.42
N SER A 95 8.58 12.05 1.26
CA SER A 95 7.69 12.04 2.41
C SER A 95 6.41 12.79 2.14
N ILE A 96 5.33 12.40 2.81
CA ILE A 96 4.04 13.05 2.73
C ILE A 96 4.11 14.35 3.54
N ALA A 97 4.01 15.50 2.85
CA ALA A 97 3.99 16.81 3.52
C ALA A 97 2.61 17.19 4.04
N LYS A 98 1.56 16.85 3.27
CA LYS A 98 0.18 17.15 3.60
C LYS A 98 -0.78 16.21 2.89
N ILE A 99 -1.94 15.98 3.53
CA ILE A 99 -3.08 15.26 2.95
C ILE A 99 -4.29 16.22 3.02
N ILE A 100 -4.88 16.49 1.86
CA ILE A 100 -6.04 17.38 1.73
C ILE A 100 -7.23 16.53 1.31
N PHE A 101 -8.34 16.67 2.02
CA PHE A 101 -9.64 16.10 1.67
C PHE A 101 -10.54 17.19 1.11
N GLU A 102 -11.27 16.87 0.06
CA GLU A 102 -12.27 17.73 -0.57
C GLU A 102 -13.55 16.94 -0.82
N GLY A 103 -14.70 17.53 -0.49
CA GLY A 103 -16.02 16.96 -0.75
C GLY A 103 -16.55 16.01 0.32
N ASN A 104 -15.79 15.75 1.38
CA ASN A 104 -16.25 14.99 2.56
C ASN A 104 -17.23 15.84 3.38
N LYS A 105 -18.50 15.40 3.42
CA LYS A 105 -19.59 16.07 4.15
C LYS A 105 -20.07 15.26 5.34
N ASP A 106 -20.16 13.94 5.18
CA ASP A 106 -20.68 13.02 6.20
C ASP A 106 -19.62 12.55 7.18
N LEU A 107 -18.37 12.39 6.72
CA LEU A 107 -17.26 11.99 7.58
C LEU A 107 -16.34 13.18 7.85
N SER A 108 -15.96 13.33 9.11
CA SER A 108 -15.04 14.40 9.50
C SER A 108 -13.63 14.16 8.93
N LYS A 109 -12.87 15.23 8.73
CA LYS A 109 -11.45 15.14 8.35
C LYS A 109 -10.66 14.27 9.32
N ASP A 110 -10.98 14.34 10.61
CA ASP A 110 -10.29 13.58 11.66
C ASP A 110 -10.54 12.07 11.52
N ASP A 111 -11.78 11.66 11.22
CA ASP A 111 -12.11 10.26 11.03
C ASP A 111 -11.44 9.69 9.78
N LEU A 112 -11.47 10.45 8.68
CA LEU A 112 -10.74 10.10 7.45
C LEU A 112 -9.23 9.98 7.70
N THR A 113 -8.65 10.94 8.42
CA THR A 113 -7.21 10.93 8.76
C THR A 113 -6.87 9.70 9.62
N LYS A 114 -7.71 9.36 10.61
CA LYS A 114 -7.53 8.15 11.43
C LYS A 114 -7.61 6.87 10.58
N ALA A 115 -8.56 6.81 9.64
CA ALA A 115 -8.70 5.67 8.73
C ALA A 115 -7.45 5.49 7.87
N LEU A 116 -6.94 6.57 7.26
CA LEU A 116 -5.73 6.51 6.45
C LEU A 116 -4.48 6.16 7.26
N LYS A 117 -4.38 6.66 8.50
CA LYS A 117 -3.27 6.32 9.39
C LYS A 117 -3.19 4.82 9.70
N LYS A 118 -4.34 4.13 9.79
CA LYS A 118 -4.40 2.67 10.01
C LYS A 118 -3.75 1.87 8.86
N ILE A 119 -3.83 2.37 7.63
CA ILE A 119 -3.19 1.74 6.46
C ILE A 119 -1.78 2.25 6.19
N GLY A 120 -1.24 3.11 7.07
CA GLY A 120 0.12 3.65 6.97
C GLY A 120 0.26 4.96 6.18
N LEU A 121 -0.84 5.57 5.70
CA LEU A 121 -0.81 6.85 5.01
C LEU A 121 -1.03 8.00 6.02
N ALA A 122 0.02 8.77 6.30
CA ALA A 122 -0.04 9.90 7.21
C ALA A 122 1.02 10.95 6.85
N GLU A 123 0.76 12.21 7.22
CA GLU A 123 1.75 13.29 7.10
C GLU A 123 3.02 12.95 7.87
N GLY A 124 4.18 13.27 7.31
CA GLY A 124 5.50 12.94 7.84
C GLY A 124 5.99 11.52 7.53
N LYS A 125 5.12 10.61 7.08
CA LYS A 125 5.52 9.26 6.67
C LYS A 125 6.11 9.24 5.27
N VAL A 126 6.88 8.20 4.98
CA VAL A 126 7.36 7.92 3.63
C VAL A 126 6.17 7.63 2.72
N PHE A 127 6.15 8.25 1.54
CA PHE A 127 5.12 7.99 0.54
C PHE A 127 5.39 6.66 -0.17
N ASP A 128 4.36 5.83 -0.21
CA ASP A 128 4.34 4.58 -0.96
C ASP A 128 3.08 4.54 -1.84
N GLN A 129 3.27 4.37 -3.14
CA GLN A 129 2.16 4.28 -4.10
C GLN A 129 1.22 3.11 -3.77
N GLN A 130 1.75 1.97 -3.34
CA GLN A 130 0.94 0.80 -2.99
C GLN A 130 0.03 1.05 -1.79
N VAL A 131 0.46 1.92 -0.86
CA VAL A 131 -0.38 2.36 0.25
C VAL A 131 -1.46 3.31 -0.24
N LEU A 132 -1.12 4.23 -1.16
CA LEU A 132 -2.11 5.14 -1.76
C LEU A 132 -3.20 4.37 -2.52
N ASP A 133 -2.85 3.32 -3.25
CA ASP A 133 -3.80 2.49 -4.01
C ASP A 133 -4.85 1.79 -3.11
N LYS A 134 -4.55 1.64 -1.80
CA LYS A 134 -5.50 1.10 -0.81
C LYS A 134 -6.45 2.15 -0.22
N VAL A 135 -6.19 3.44 -0.47
CA VAL A 135 -7.00 4.54 0.08
C VAL A 135 -8.45 4.42 -0.35
N GLU A 136 -8.71 4.19 -1.62
CA GLU A 136 -10.08 4.07 -2.13
C GLU A 136 -10.85 2.94 -1.44
N GLN A 137 -10.22 1.80 -1.24
CA GLN A 137 -10.83 0.65 -0.56
C GLN A 137 -11.12 0.95 0.91
N GLU A 138 -10.17 1.58 1.63
CA GLU A 138 -10.35 1.88 3.04
C GLU A 138 -11.42 2.96 3.25
N LEU A 139 -11.38 4.04 2.48
CA LEU A 139 -12.39 5.08 2.56
C LEU A 139 -13.76 4.58 2.10
N SER A 140 -13.83 3.77 1.04
CA SER A 140 -15.08 3.14 0.60
C SER A 140 -15.71 2.31 1.71
N ARG A 141 -14.92 1.56 2.47
CA ARG A 141 -15.40 0.78 3.62
C ARG A 141 -16.04 1.69 4.67
N GLN A 142 -15.41 2.83 4.98
CA GLN A 142 -15.95 3.80 5.93
C GLN A 142 -17.26 4.38 5.43
N TYR A 143 -17.33 4.83 4.19
CA TYR A 143 -18.53 5.43 3.60
C TYR A 143 -19.67 4.42 3.41
N PHE A 144 -19.37 3.18 3.06
CA PHE A 144 -20.38 2.13 2.91
C PHE A 144 -21.05 1.77 4.23
N SER A 145 -20.34 1.85 5.35
CA SER A 145 -20.95 1.68 6.67
C SER A 145 -21.98 2.78 6.99
N HIS A 146 -21.86 3.94 6.33
CA HIS A 146 -22.81 5.04 6.39
C HIS A 146 -23.85 5.02 5.24
N GLY A 147 -23.97 3.92 4.49
CA GLY A 147 -24.94 3.77 3.41
C GLY A 147 -24.61 4.54 2.11
N LYS A 148 -23.39 5.04 1.96
CA LYS A 148 -22.94 5.84 0.80
C LYS A 148 -22.34 4.97 -0.30
N TYR A 149 -23.16 4.21 -0.99
CA TYR A 149 -22.71 3.28 -2.04
C TYR A 149 -22.41 3.95 -3.38
N GLY A 150 -22.87 5.18 -3.61
CA GLY A 150 -22.55 5.97 -4.80
C GLY A 150 -21.25 6.77 -4.68
N LEU A 151 -20.38 6.38 -3.78
CA LEU A 151 -19.09 7.02 -3.53
C LEU A 151 -18.17 6.94 -4.75
N LYS A 152 -17.51 8.07 -5.05
CA LYS A 152 -16.40 8.14 -5.99
C LYS A 152 -15.24 8.87 -5.33
N ILE A 153 -14.05 8.26 -5.34
CA ILE A 153 -12.83 8.84 -4.79
C ILE A 153 -11.81 9.00 -5.93
N THR A 154 -11.11 10.11 -5.93
CA THR A 154 -9.99 10.36 -6.84
C THR A 154 -8.83 10.89 -6.02
N THR A 155 -7.65 10.31 -6.22
CA THR A 155 -6.42 10.72 -5.54
C THR A 155 -5.46 11.38 -6.53
N GLU A 156 -4.90 12.53 -6.16
CA GLU A 156 -3.89 13.26 -6.94
C GLU A 156 -2.65 13.46 -6.07
N VAL A 157 -1.47 13.17 -6.63
CA VAL A 157 -0.19 13.37 -5.96
C VAL A 157 0.57 14.49 -6.64
N SER A 158 0.98 15.48 -5.88
CA SER A 158 1.79 16.60 -6.34
C SER A 158 3.18 16.58 -5.72
N ASN A 159 4.22 16.73 -6.54
CA ASN A 159 5.59 16.83 -6.06
C ASN A 159 5.83 18.22 -5.44
N LEU A 160 6.47 18.22 -4.28
CA LEU A 160 6.84 19.41 -3.54
C LEU A 160 8.36 19.48 -3.36
N THR A 161 8.87 20.64 -2.99
CA THR A 161 10.30 20.84 -2.71
C THR A 161 10.79 19.92 -1.58
N ARG A 162 12.09 19.65 -1.53
CA ARG A 162 12.77 18.84 -0.51
C ARG A 162 12.27 17.40 -0.45
N ASN A 163 12.14 16.76 -1.61
CA ASN A 163 11.68 15.35 -1.74
C ASN A 163 10.43 15.05 -0.92
N ARG A 164 9.37 15.84 -1.11
CA ARG A 164 8.08 15.70 -0.46
C ARG A 164 6.95 15.61 -1.48
N VAL A 165 5.82 15.08 -1.05
CA VAL A 165 4.59 15.06 -1.84
C VAL A 165 3.41 15.63 -1.05
N GLY A 166 2.48 16.26 -1.76
CA GLY A 166 1.14 16.55 -1.29
C GLY A 166 0.17 15.56 -1.90
N ILE A 167 -0.79 15.08 -1.11
CA ILE A 167 -1.85 14.17 -1.57
C ILE A 167 -3.17 14.90 -1.48
N HIS A 168 -3.90 14.96 -2.57
CA HIS A 168 -5.24 15.52 -2.63
C HIS A 168 -6.25 14.40 -2.90
N ILE A 169 -7.19 14.20 -1.98
CA ILE A 169 -8.23 13.16 -2.03
C ILE A 169 -9.56 13.84 -2.24
N LYS A 170 -10.10 13.74 -3.45
CA LYS A 170 -11.40 14.26 -3.84
C LYS A 170 -12.46 13.19 -3.62
N ILE A 171 -13.49 13.53 -2.87
CA ILE A 171 -14.56 12.62 -2.45
C ILE A 171 -15.89 13.13 -2.98
N SER A 172 -16.57 12.32 -3.77
CA SER A 172 -17.95 12.53 -4.16
C SER A 172 -18.79 11.46 -3.47
N GLU A 173 -19.47 11.83 -2.38
CA GLU A 173 -20.13 10.85 -1.50
C GLU A 173 -21.35 10.18 -2.12
N GLY A 174 -21.90 10.76 -3.17
CA GLY A 174 -23.14 10.28 -3.78
C GLY A 174 -24.36 10.45 -2.86
N ARG A 175 -25.44 9.77 -3.22
CA ARG A 175 -26.67 9.74 -2.41
C ARG A 175 -26.65 8.52 -1.50
N VAL A 176 -27.28 8.62 -0.34
CA VAL A 176 -27.55 7.47 0.53
C VAL A 176 -28.54 6.55 -0.18
N ALA A 177 -28.25 5.27 -0.19
CA ALA A 177 -29.19 4.27 -0.70
C ALA A 177 -30.35 4.11 0.27
N LYS A 178 -31.57 4.37 -0.20
CA LYS A 178 -32.79 4.24 0.59
C LYS A 178 -33.56 2.98 0.21
N ILE A 179 -34.10 2.31 1.22
CA ILE A 179 -34.94 1.13 1.07
C ILE A 179 -36.33 1.58 0.63
N LYS A 180 -36.72 1.17 -0.57
CA LYS A 180 -38.07 1.46 -1.10
C LYS A 180 -39.09 0.40 -0.67
N GLN A 181 -38.66 -0.85 -0.58
CA GLN A 181 -39.53 -1.99 -0.26
C GLN A 181 -38.72 -3.12 0.37
N ILE A 182 -39.33 -3.81 1.32
CA ILE A 182 -38.82 -5.05 1.89
C ILE A 182 -39.90 -6.11 1.65
N ASN A 183 -39.54 -7.18 0.95
CA ASN A 183 -40.44 -8.33 0.71
C ASN A 183 -39.90 -9.56 1.44
N VAL A 184 -40.73 -10.23 2.17
CA VAL A 184 -40.46 -11.55 2.76
C VAL A 184 -41.11 -12.59 1.89
N VAL A 185 -40.39 -13.62 1.47
CA VAL A 185 -40.88 -14.66 0.57
C VAL A 185 -40.58 -16.02 1.15
N GLY A 186 -41.61 -16.93 1.11
CA GLY A 186 -41.47 -18.30 1.59
C GLY A 186 -41.77 -18.48 3.09
N ASN A 187 -42.18 -17.44 3.79
CA ASN A 187 -42.63 -17.52 5.18
C ASN A 187 -44.00 -18.18 5.26
N THR A 188 -44.08 -19.31 5.95
CA THR A 188 -45.35 -20.08 6.15
C THR A 188 -45.78 -20.11 7.60
N VAL A 189 -44.86 -19.86 8.54
CA VAL A 189 -45.12 -19.96 9.99
C VAL A 189 -45.50 -18.60 10.61
N PHE A 190 -44.85 -17.55 10.19
CA PHE A 190 -45.08 -16.17 10.66
C PHE A 190 -45.48 -15.27 9.52
N ASP A 191 -46.39 -14.34 9.77
CA ASP A 191 -46.81 -13.34 8.78
C ASP A 191 -45.72 -12.26 8.55
N ASP A 192 -45.74 -11.60 7.38
CA ASP A 192 -44.80 -10.55 7.00
C ASP A 192 -44.69 -9.45 8.04
N LYS A 193 -45.84 -9.03 8.59
CA LYS A 193 -45.90 -7.95 9.58
C LYS A 193 -45.15 -8.29 10.87
N THR A 194 -45.22 -9.53 11.29
CA THR A 194 -44.47 -10.04 12.45
C THR A 194 -43.00 -10.10 12.18
N LEU A 195 -42.58 -10.57 11.01
CA LEU A 195 -41.18 -10.67 10.64
C LEU A 195 -40.54 -9.28 10.44
N LEU A 196 -41.23 -8.39 9.74
CA LEU A 196 -40.75 -7.03 9.50
C LEU A 196 -40.56 -6.18 10.76
N ARG A 197 -41.35 -6.44 11.83
CA ARG A 197 -41.16 -5.76 13.13
C ARG A 197 -39.86 -6.14 13.85
N ASN A 198 -39.28 -7.27 13.49
CA ASN A 198 -38.00 -7.72 14.06
C ASN A 198 -36.79 -7.20 13.31
N LEU A 199 -36.98 -6.40 12.26
CA LEU A 199 -35.91 -5.77 11.50
C LEU A 199 -35.61 -4.36 12.02
N GLU A 200 -34.34 -3.98 12.04
CA GLU A 200 -33.91 -2.61 12.26
C GLU A 200 -34.11 -1.76 10.99
N LEU A 201 -33.87 -2.37 9.81
CA LEU A 201 -34.09 -1.74 8.51
C LEU A 201 -35.59 -1.63 8.19
N ASN A 202 -35.98 -0.47 7.68
CA ASN A 202 -37.37 -0.20 7.34
C ASN A 202 -37.51 0.54 6.01
N THR A 203 -38.71 0.62 5.49
CA THR A 203 -39.05 1.49 4.35
C THR A 203 -39.20 2.94 4.80
N SER A 204 -38.96 3.90 3.88
CA SER A 204 -39.08 5.33 4.18
C SER A 204 -40.46 5.69 4.74
N ASN A 205 -40.47 6.30 5.91
CA ASN A 205 -41.66 6.83 6.61
C ASN A 205 -41.38 8.21 7.19
N LEU A 206 -42.38 8.85 7.81
CA LEU A 206 -42.23 10.18 8.40
C LEU A 206 -41.17 10.26 9.52
N LEU A 207 -40.92 9.15 10.22
CA LEU A 207 -39.93 9.08 11.30
C LEU A 207 -38.53 8.77 10.79
N SER A 208 -38.38 8.23 9.58
CA SER A 208 -37.07 7.87 8.99
C SER A 208 -36.14 9.08 8.84
N PHE A 209 -36.68 10.30 8.88
CA PHE A 209 -35.86 11.52 8.93
C PHE A 209 -35.00 11.59 10.20
N TYR A 210 -35.49 11.07 11.33
CA TYR A 210 -34.78 10.99 12.60
C TYR A 210 -34.06 9.66 12.79
N THR A 211 -34.75 8.55 12.53
CA THR A 211 -34.27 7.19 12.82
C THR A 211 -33.23 6.70 11.81
N LYS A 212 -33.28 7.21 10.56
CA LYS A 212 -32.42 6.76 9.44
C LYS A 212 -32.49 5.25 9.18
N ASP A 213 -33.60 4.61 9.58
CA ASP A 213 -33.88 3.20 9.42
C ASP A 213 -34.17 2.81 7.96
N ASP A 214 -34.53 3.79 7.12
CA ASP A 214 -34.70 3.63 5.68
C ASP A 214 -33.38 3.65 4.88
N GLN A 215 -32.25 3.86 5.54
CA GLN A 215 -30.94 3.87 4.90
C GLN A 215 -30.38 2.46 4.80
N TYR A 216 -30.20 1.98 3.56
CA TYR A 216 -29.61 0.66 3.33
C TYR A 216 -28.17 0.59 3.86
N SER A 217 -27.90 -0.42 4.67
CA SER A 217 -26.55 -0.78 5.10
C SER A 217 -26.42 -2.30 5.04
N LYS A 218 -25.38 -2.80 4.38
CA LYS A 218 -25.10 -4.24 4.32
C LYS A 218 -24.90 -4.84 5.71
N GLN A 219 -24.31 -4.10 6.64
CA GLN A 219 -24.08 -4.54 8.01
C GLN A 219 -25.42 -4.68 8.77
N LYS A 220 -26.31 -3.69 8.64
CA LYS A 220 -27.63 -3.75 9.24
C LYS A 220 -28.47 -4.89 8.64
N LEU A 221 -28.42 -5.08 7.31
CA LEU A 221 -29.09 -6.19 6.68
C LEU A 221 -28.60 -7.55 7.21
N GLN A 222 -27.29 -7.72 7.40
CA GLN A 222 -26.77 -8.96 7.99
C GLN A 222 -27.24 -9.15 9.44
N ALA A 223 -27.25 -8.09 10.25
CA ALA A 223 -27.78 -8.16 11.62
C ALA A 223 -29.26 -8.52 11.62
N ASP A 224 -30.06 -7.93 10.72
CA ASP A 224 -31.47 -8.24 10.57
C ASP A 224 -31.71 -9.70 10.17
N LEU A 225 -30.92 -10.26 9.26
CA LEU A 225 -30.99 -11.66 8.88
C LEU A 225 -30.68 -12.61 10.06
N GLU A 226 -29.68 -12.27 10.87
CA GLU A 226 -29.38 -13.04 12.09
C GLU A 226 -30.51 -12.90 13.14
N SER A 227 -31.11 -11.72 13.28
CA SER A 227 -32.26 -11.49 14.15
C SER A 227 -33.47 -12.34 13.73
N LEU A 228 -33.75 -12.39 12.42
CA LEU A 228 -34.80 -13.27 11.90
C LEU A 228 -34.49 -14.74 12.14
N ARG A 229 -33.25 -15.17 11.92
CA ARG A 229 -32.83 -16.55 12.18
C ARG A 229 -33.01 -16.90 13.65
N SER A 230 -32.57 -16.05 14.58
CA SER A 230 -32.77 -16.26 16.02
C SER A 230 -34.27 -16.30 16.38
N TYR A 231 -35.07 -15.40 15.78
CA TYR A 231 -36.51 -15.37 16.00
C TYR A 231 -37.20 -16.69 15.65
N TYR A 232 -36.78 -17.34 14.53
CA TYR A 232 -37.29 -18.67 14.15
C TYR A 232 -36.77 -19.76 15.09
N LEU A 233 -35.49 -19.76 15.44
CA LEU A 233 -34.88 -20.77 16.33
C LEU A 233 -35.49 -20.76 17.73
N ASP A 234 -35.82 -19.58 18.26
CA ASP A 234 -36.40 -19.41 19.59
C ASP A 234 -37.87 -19.89 19.66
N ARG A 235 -38.54 -20.07 18.52
CA ARG A 235 -39.97 -20.41 18.45
C ARG A 235 -40.28 -21.75 17.77
N GLY A 236 -39.22 -22.54 17.48
CA GLY A 236 -39.30 -23.84 16.85
C GLY A 236 -39.04 -23.79 15.37
#